data_4bd52a78fd248f2744a606fbd9e3fc5a
#
_entry.id   4bd52a78fd248f2744a606fbd9e3fc5a
#
_cell.length_a   1.000
_cell.length_b   1.000
_cell.length_c   1.000
_cell.angle_alpha   90.00
_cell.angle_beta   90.00
_cell.angle_gamma   90.00
#
_symmetry.space_group_name_H-M   'P 1'
#
loop_
_entity.id
_entity.type
_entity.pdbx_description
1 polymer ?
#
loop_
_entity_poly.entity_id
_entity_poly.type
_entity_poly.pdbx_seq_one_letter_code
_entity_poly.pdbx_strand_id
1 'polypeptide(L)'
;MTISAQKFEFPALTAGPPSRRNWYKELLDDPGCQGRPIKVREAYESHRELFYAKQVQLFAAAESNPVTPDQALIRYLEKQQRQPNIAQVEHGLASQDVNCSVIWARPPRDMLDLIKSIQKKVLDLVGADLYIMPFENLHLSVIELSHRHPVSHLRAVLEKIGIDRVQRMLDAGGPCLISKDRPRLVFPQLNIDKMGIALSFVPCSDQDYTYHHLRADMHTQALASGVSVDMCYTAPSAHVTLGRFIGNEYFKKDKGRTDFLRVVEKINSDLKGLQDEWIVAEEEGLELQLGYLKFGRQREEADIIGTC
;
A
#
# COMPACT_ATOMS: atom_id res chain seq x y z
N MET A 1 6.20 -36.33 17.06
CA MET A 1 6.49 -35.81 15.72
C MET A 1 5.71 -34.51 15.57
N THR A 2 6.36 -33.38 15.76
CA THR A 2 5.77 -32.06 15.55
C THR A 2 5.74 -31.85 14.03
N ILE A 3 4.57 -31.97 13.44
CA ILE A 3 4.35 -31.57 12.03
C ILE A 3 4.61 -30.07 11.99
N SER A 4 5.74 -29.65 11.45
CA SER A 4 5.99 -28.26 11.11
C SER A 4 4.85 -27.83 10.18
N ALA A 5 3.95 -26.97 10.65
CA ALA A 5 2.91 -26.40 9.81
C ALA A 5 3.63 -25.72 8.63
N GLN A 6 3.40 -26.20 7.44
CA GLN A 6 3.96 -25.63 6.22
C GLN A 6 3.46 -24.18 6.14
N LYS A 7 4.39 -23.23 6.16
CA LYS A 7 4.07 -21.80 6.16
C LYS A 7 3.49 -21.47 4.78
N PHE A 8 2.34 -20.80 4.73
CA PHE A 8 1.75 -20.36 3.47
C PHE A 8 2.76 -19.46 2.73
N GLU A 9 3.13 -19.82 1.51
CA GLU A 9 4.02 -19.03 0.67
C GLU A 9 3.20 -18.09 -0.20
N PHE A 10 3.39 -16.80 0.03
CA PHE A 10 2.79 -15.78 -0.84
C PHE A 10 3.53 -15.72 -2.17
N PRO A 11 2.81 -15.56 -3.29
CA PRO A 11 3.45 -15.37 -4.57
C PRO A 11 4.34 -14.12 -4.54
N ALA A 12 5.40 -14.14 -5.35
CA ALA A 12 6.27 -12.98 -5.50
C ALA A 12 5.46 -11.74 -5.90
N LEU A 13 5.87 -10.56 -5.40
CA LEU A 13 5.28 -9.25 -5.72
C LEU A 13 5.57 -8.84 -7.19
N THR A 14 5.29 -9.72 -8.12
CA THR A 14 5.41 -9.46 -9.55
C THR A 14 4.05 -9.62 -10.17
N ALA A 15 3.62 -8.61 -10.93
CA ALA A 15 2.42 -8.73 -11.73
C ALA A 15 2.53 -9.98 -12.60
N GLY A 16 1.71 -10.96 -12.32
CA GLY A 16 1.53 -12.12 -13.16
C GLY A 16 0.54 -11.83 -14.30
N PRO A 17 0.33 -12.77 -15.21
CA PRO A 17 -0.74 -12.66 -16.19
C PRO A 17 -2.09 -12.56 -15.48
N PRO A 18 -3.12 -11.94 -16.11
CA PRO A 18 -4.46 -11.87 -15.57
C PRO A 18 -4.96 -13.25 -15.13
N SER A 19 -5.49 -13.34 -13.93
CA SER A 19 -5.86 -14.59 -13.29
C SER A 19 -7.26 -14.52 -12.71
N ARG A 20 -7.91 -15.67 -12.60
CA ARG A 20 -9.17 -15.84 -11.86
C ARG A 20 -8.93 -16.39 -10.45
N ARG A 21 -7.69 -16.54 -10.03
CA ARG A 21 -7.34 -16.94 -8.65
C ARG A 21 -7.58 -15.78 -7.69
N ASN A 22 -8.18 -16.08 -6.56
CA ASN A 22 -8.29 -15.14 -5.45
C ASN A 22 -7.21 -15.45 -4.43
N TRP A 23 -6.03 -14.85 -4.58
CA TRP A 23 -4.87 -15.03 -3.71
C TRP A 23 -5.17 -14.71 -2.24
N TYR A 24 -6.06 -13.74 -1.97
CA TYR A 24 -6.43 -13.41 -0.61
C TYR A 24 -7.28 -14.52 0.01
N LYS A 25 -8.21 -15.07 -0.76
CA LYS A 25 -9.03 -16.19 -0.31
C LYS A 25 -8.20 -17.45 -0.08
N GLU A 26 -7.17 -17.69 -0.86
CA GLU A 26 -6.27 -18.84 -0.69
C GLU A 26 -5.55 -18.84 0.66
N LEU A 27 -5.16 -17.66 1.20
CA LEU A 27 -4.65 -17.58 2.56
C LEU A 27 -5.73 -17.94 3.58
N LEU A 28 -6.96 -17.43 3.40
CA LEU A 28 -8.06 -17.72 4.33
C LEU A 28 -8.46 -19.20 4.31
N ASP A 29 -8.39 -19.83 3.15
CA ASP A 29 -8.72 -21.26 2.97
C ASP A 29 -7.56 -22.19 3.35
N ASP A 30 -6.35 -21.67 3.58
CA ASP A 30 -5.20 -22.47 3.96
C ASP A 30 -5.46 -23.24 5.26
N PRO A 31 -5.14 -24.55 5.34
CA PRO A 31 -5.37 -25.36 6.55
C PRO A 31 -4.70 -24.82 7.81
N GLY A 32 -3.60 -24.10 7.67
CA GLY A 32 -2.91 -23.44 8.78
C GLY A 32 -3.57 -22.13 9.22
N CYS A 33 -4.34 -21.49 8.34
CA CYS A 33 -5.04 -20.23 8.60
C CYS A 33 -6.51 -20.46 8.96
N GLN A 34 -7.29 -21.09 8.08
CA GLN A 34 -8.73 -21.35 8.25
C GLN A 34 -9.53 -20.07 8.54
N GLY A 35 -9.18 -18.96 7.92
CA GLY A 35 -9.81 -17.67 8.14
C GLY A 35 -9.66 -17.11 9.56
N ARG A 36 -8.90 -17.75 10.45
CA ARG A 36 -8.75 -17.29 11.84
C ARG A 36 -8.01 -15.96 11.91
N PRO A 37 -8.59 -14.90 12.50
CA PRO A 37 -8.02 -13.56 12.53
C PRO A 37 -6.59 -13.50 13.06
N ILE A 38 -6.30 -14.27 14.11
CA ILE A 38 -4.95 -14.35 14.68
C ILE A 38 -3.94 -14.92 13.66
N LYS A 39 -4.34 -15.88 12.82
CA LYS A 39 -3.45 -16.46 11.80
C LYS A 39 -3.26 -15.54 10.61
N VAL A 40 -4.28 -14.79 10.24
CA VAL A 40 -4.18 -13.71 9.28
C VAL A 40 -3.17 -12.65 9.77
N ARG A 41 -3.31 -12.21 11.01
CA ARG A 41 -2.38 -11.26 11.62
C ARG A 41 -0.95 -11.79 11.64
N GLU A 42 -0.72 -13.02 12.10
CA GLU A 42 0.61 -13.68 12.11
C GLU A 42 1.26 -13.69 10.70
N ALA A 43 0.46 -13.90 9.64
CA ALA A 43 0.96 -13.86 8.26
C ALA A 43 1.46 -12.45 7.87
N TYR A 44 0.72 -11.40 8.23
CA TYR A 44 1.12 -10.01 8.00
C TYR A 44 2.36 -9.62 8.81
N GLU A 45 2.39 -9.95 10.10
CA GLU A 45 3.55 -9.72 10.98
C GLU A 45 4.80 -10.40 10.42
N SER A 46 4.69 -11.68 10.10
CA SER A 46 5.82 -12.47 9.57
C SER A 46 6.35 -11.90 8.25
N HIS A 47 5.47 -11.52 7.32
CA HIS A 47 5.87 -10.89 6.06
C HIS A 47 6.58 -9.55 6.31
N ARG A 48 6.01 -8.70 7.17
CA ARG A 48 6.56 -7.39 7.53
C ARG A 48 7.93 -7.50 8.19
N GLU A 49 8.09 -8.41 9.15
CA GLU A 49 9.34 -8.63 9.86
C GLU A 49 10.46 -9.13 8.95
N LEU A 50 10.16 -10.13 8.10
CA LEU A 50 11.12 -10.65 7.13
C LEU A 50 11.56 -9.58 6.13
N PHE A 51 10.61 -8.79 5.63
CA PHE A 51 10.91 -7.67 4.73
C PHE A 51 11.80 -6.64 5.43
N TYR A 52 11.41 -6.18 6.62
CA TYR A 52 12.15 -5.18 7.38
C TYR A 52 13.57 -5.64 7.71
N ALA A 53 13.75 -6.86 8.22
CA ALA A 53 15.06 -7.41 8.54
C ALA A 53 15.98 -7.44 7.32
N LYS A 54 15.46 -7.85 6.15
CA LYS A 54 16.20 -7.82 4.89
C LYS A 54 16.64 -6.41 4.50
N GLN A 55 15.77 -5.41 4.64
CA GLN A 55 16.11 -4.03 4.29
C GLN A 55 17.16 -3.45 5.27
N VAL A 56 17.01 -3.70 6.58
CA VAL A 56 18.02 -3.28 7.57
C VAL A 56 19.39 -3.85 7.23
N GLN A 57 19.47 -5.13 6.86
CA GLN A 57 20.73 -5.75 6.43
C GLN A 57 21.33 -5.06 5.20
N LEU A 58 20.50 -4.73 4.20
CA LEU A 58 20.95 -4.01 2.99
C LEU A 58 21.50 -2.62 3.32
N PHE A 59 20.86 -1.89 4.23
CA PHE A 59 21.31 -0.56 4.63
C PHE A 59 22.56 -0.62 5.53
N ALA A 60 22.72 -1.67 6.31
CA ALA A 60 23.91 -1.89 7.17
C ALA A 60 25.13 -2.39 6.38
N ALA A 61 24.97 -2.95 5.19
CA ALA A 61 26.08 -3.45 4.40
C ALA A 61 27.01 -2.33 3.95
N ALA A 62 28.32 -2.49 4.22
CA ALA A 62 29.33 -1.45 4.00
C ALA A 62 29.68 -1.21 2.52
N GLU A 63 29.41 -2.16 1.63
CA GLU A 63 30.00 -2.19 0.29
C GLU A 63 29.17 -1.51 -0.80
N SER A 64 27.90 -1.14 -0.55
CA SER A 64 27.04 -0.53 -1.55
C SER A 64 26.08 0.50 -0.99
N ASN A 65 25.80 1.54 -1.78
CA ASN A 65 24.71 2.44 -1.46
C ASN A 65 23.37 1.71 -1.66
N PRO A 66 22.57 1.49 -0.60
CA PRO A 66 21.34 0.73 -0.69
C PRO A 66 20.22 1.49 -1.41
N VAL A 67 20.35 2.81 -1.55
CA VAL A 67 19.29 3.69 -2.05
C VAL A 67 19.35 3.84 -3.57
N THR A 68 18.23 3.62 -4.21
CA THR A 68 18.03 3.83 -5.64
C THR A 68 17.03 4.98 -5.83
N PRO A 69 17.48 6.17 -6.25
CA PRO A 69 16.57 7.30 -6.48
C PRO A 69 15.47 6.98 -7.51
N ASP A 70 14.25 7.41 -7.22
CA ASP A 70 13.10 7.19 -8.10
C ASP A 70 13.18 8.11 -9.33
N GLN A 71 13.76 7.61 -10.41
CA GLN A 71 13.98 8.34 -11.65
C GLN A 71 12.67 8.81 -12.31
N ALA A 72 11.56 8.11 -12.09
CA ALA A 72 10.27 8.53 -12.62
C ALA A 72 9.74 9.75 -11.87
N LEU A 73 9.90 9.77 -10.53
CA LEU A 73 9.53 10.90 -9.69
C LEU A 73 10.42 12.12 -10.00
N ILE A 74 11.72 11.93 -10.15
CA ILE A 74 12.65 13.02 -10.49
C ILE A 74 12.22 13.70 -11.79
N ARG A 75 11.98 12.91 -12.85
CA ARG A 75 11.49 13.44 -14.14
C ARG A 75 10.14 14.14 -14.03
N TYR A 76 9.28 13.63 -13.17
CA TYR A 76 7.98 14.26 -12.90
C TYR A 76 8.13 15.64 -12.26
N LEU A 77 8.93 15.73 -11.19
CA LEU A 77 9.19 16.99 -10.49
C LEU A 77 9.86 18.04 -11.41
N GLU A 78 10.81 17.63 -12.25
CA GLU A 78 11.43 18.49 -13.24
C GLU A 78 10.43 19.05 -14.26
N LYS A 79 9.48 18.22 -14.72
CA LYS A 79 8.41 18.68 -15.61
C LYS A 79 7.49 19.68 -14.93
N GLN A 80 7.08 19.41 -13.70
CA GLN A 80 6.24 20.35 -12.94
C GLN A 80 6.91 21.71 -12.75
N GLN A 81 8.20 21.74 -12.46
CA GLN A 81 8.96 23.00 -12.33
C GLN A 81 9.01 23.81 -13.62
N ARG A 82 9.14 23.14 -14.78
CA ARG A 82 9.21 23.78 -16.10
C ARG A 82 7.85 24.23 -16.62
N GLN A 83 6.78 23.57 -16.23
CA GLN A 83 5.41 23.79 -16.73
C GLN A 83 4.38 23.59 -15.62
N PRO A 84 4.24 24.55 -14.69
CA PRO A 84 3.40 24.43 -13.51
C PRO A 84 1.91 24.27 -13.81
N ASN A 85 1.45 24.57 -15.02
CA ASN A 85 0.04 24.48 -15.44
C ASN A 85 -0.32 23.23 -16.24
N ILE A 86 0.64 22.33 -16.48
CA ILE A 86 0.30 21.03 -17.08
C ILE A 86 -0.24 20.15 -15.97
N ALA A 87 -1.57 20.07 -15.94
CA ALA A 87 -2.31 19.22 -15.03
C ALA A 87 -1.81 17.76 -15.09
N GLN A 88 -1.95 17.06 -13.99
CA GLN A 88 -1.63 15.65 -13.79
C GLN A 88 -2.14 14.70 -14.89
N VAL A 89 -3.04 15.17 -15.76
CA VAL A 89 -3.63 14.44 -16.89
C VAL A 89 -2.57 13.89 -17.89
N GLU A 90 -1.43 14.56 -18.05
CA GLU A 90 -0.39 14.09 -18.97
C GLU A 90 0.54 13.02 -18.40
N HIS A 91 0.39 12.63 -17.11
CA HIS A 91 1.23 11.59 -16.54
C HIS A 91 0.97 10.21 -17.16
N GLY A 92 -0.27 9.95 -17.56
CA GLY A 92 -0.65 8.72 -18.26
C GLY A 92 -0.16 8.63 -19.70
N LEU A 93 0.31 9.73 -20.27
CA LEU A 93 0.73 9.79 -21.69
C LEU A 93 2.20 9.43 -21.91
N ALA A 94 3.03 9.44 -20.87
CA ALA A 94 4.46 9.16 -21.03
C ALA A 94 4.80 7.68 -21.24
N SER A 95 3.87 6.77 -20.84
CA SER A 95 3.95 5.33 -21.12
C SER A 95 2.53 4.77 -21.03
N GLN A 96 2.01 4.27 -22.15
CA GLN A 96 0.64 3.73 -22.24
C GLN A 96 0.38 2.55 -21.30
N ASP A 97 1.44 1.93 -20.75
CA ASP A 97 1.37 0.65 -20.06
C ASP A 97 1.68 0.74 -18.55
N VAL A 98 1.56 1.91 -17.93
CA VAL A 98 1.89 2.08 -16.49
C VAL A 98 0.70 2.50 -15.62
N ASN A 99 -0.49 2.54 -16.19
CA ASN A 99 -1.69 2.91 -15.45
C ASN A 99 -2.24 1.69 -14.70
N CYS A 100 -2.87 1.95 -13.57
CA CYS A 100 -3.47 0.95 -12.71
C CYS A 100 -4.91 1.33 -12.37
N SER A 101 -5.68 0.36 -11.91
CA SER A 101 -7.00 0.56 -11.32
C SER A 101 -6.95 -0.01 -9.91
N VAL A 102 -7.07 0.84 -8.89
CA VAL A 102 -6.83 0.47 -7.49
C VAL A 102 -7.91 1.06 -6.60
N ILE A 103 -8.39 0.27 -5.65
CA ILE A 103 -9.25 0.76 -4.57
C ILE A 103 -8.37 1.21 -3.42
N TRP A 104 -8.58 2.44 -2.96
CA TRP A 104 -7.85 3.07 -1.88
C TRP A 104 -8.71 3.36 -0.67
N ALA A 105 -8.05 3.39 0.49
CA ALA A 105 -8.54 4.00 1.72
C ALA A 105 -7.60 5.13 2.13
N ARG A 106 -8.16 6.23 2.65
CA ARG A 106 -7.38 7.37 3.15
C ARG A 106 -7.06 7.19 4.63
N PRO A 107 -5.86 7.58 5.07
CA PRO A 107 -5.54 7.60 6.50
C PRO A 107 -6.47 8.56 7.25
N PRO A 108 -7.01 8.17 8.44
CA PRO A 108 -7.81 9.06 9.27
C PRO A 108 -6.97 10.22 9.82
N ARG A 109 -7.63 11.25 10.31
CA ARG A 109 -6.98 12.51 10.76
C ARG A 109 -5.90 12.27 11.81
N ASP A 110 -6.19 11.46 12.81
CA ASP A 110 -5.22 11.15 13.88
C ASP A 110 -3.96 10.48 13.32
N MET A 111 -4.12 9.62 12.31
CA MET A 111 -3.01 8.99 11.62
C MET A 111 -2.19 9.98 10.78
N LEU A 112 -2.81 11.03 10.23
CA LEU A 112 -2.10 12.08 9.49
C LEU A 112 -1.12 12.85 10.37
N ASP A 113 -1.47 13.14 11.62
CA ASP A 113 -0.56 13.83 12.56
C ASP A 113 0.66 12.95 12.91
N LEU A 114 0.43 11.65 13.12
CA LEU A 114 1.51 10.68 13.30
C LEU A 114 2.42 10.64 12.07
N ILE A 115 1.86 10.51 10.88
CA ILE A 115 2.60 10.50 9.61
C ILE A 115 3.43 11.77 9.46
N LYS A 116 2.86 12.94 9.74
CA LYS A 116 3.55 14.24 9.69
C LYS A 116 4.78 14.29 10.59
N SER A 117 4.63 13.78 11.81
CA SER A 117 5.75 13.69 12.77
C SER A 117 6.86 12.78 12.24
N ILE A 118 6.51 11.62 11.67
CA ILE A 118 7.48 10.68 11.10
C ILE A 118 8.17 11.30 9.88
N GLN A 119 7.40 11.85 8.94
CA GLN A 119 7.93 12.51 7.75
C GLN A 119 8.93 13.60 8.12
N LYS A 120 8.58 14.45 9.10
CA LYS A 120 9.46 15.52 9.57
C LYS A 120 10.77 14.96 10.15
N LYS A 121 10.72 13.96 11.03
CA LYS A 121 11.93 13.36 11.63
C LYS A 121 12.88 12.80 10.58
N VAL A 122 12.33 12.13 9.55
CA VAL A 122 13.16 11.55 8.49
C VAL A 122 13.68 12.62 7.53
N LEU A 123 12.86 13.61 7.17
CA LEU A 123 13.26 14.71 6.31
C LEU A 123 14.35 15.57 6.94
N ASP A 124 14.24 15.89 8.24
CA ASP A 124 15.26 16.66 8.98
C ASP A 124 16.63 15.94 8.96
N LEU A 125 16.63 14.61 8.86
CA LEU A 125 17.85 13.81 8.81
C LEU A 125 18.42 13.67 7.38
N VAL A 126 17.59 13.28 6.42
CA VAL A 126 17.99 12.88 5.06
C VAL A 126 18.06 14.08 4.13
N GLY A 127 17.26 15.12 4.39
CA GLY A 127 17.26 16.37 3.64
C GLY A 127 16.75 16.20 2.20
N ALA A 128 17.45 16.82 1.26
CA ALA A 128 17.03 16.91 -0.14
C ALA A 128 16.99 15.56 -0.90
N ASP A 129 17.55 14.50 -0.34
CA ASP A 129 17.49 13.17 -0.95
C ASP A 129 16.11 12.50 -0.80
N LEU A 130 15.22 13.06 0.03
CA LEU A 130 13.89 12.53 0.31
C LEU A 130 12.79 13.48 -0.20
N TYR A 131 11.94 12.97 -1.09
CA TYR A 131 10.65 13.59 -1.42
C TYR A 131 9.59 13.10 -0.45
N ILE A 132 8.92 14.03 0.21
CA ILE A 132 7.80 13.73 1.11
C ILE A 132 6.51 13.63 0.31
N MET A 133 5.77 12.53 0.51
CA MET A 133 4.45 12.38 -0.09
C MET A 133 3.49 13.42 0.49
N PRO A 134 2.82 14.24 -0.35
CA PRO A 134 1.81 15.19 0.11
C PRO A 134 0.67 14.48 0.83
N PHE A 135 0.06 15.14 1.82
CA PHE A 135 -1.00 14.52 2.64
C PHE A 135 -2.21 14.10 1.82
N GLU A 136 -2.60 14.93 0.87
CA GLU A 136 -3.70 14.70 -0.05
C GLU A 136 -3.47 13.49 -0.98
N ASN A 137 -2.22 13.04 -1.11
CA ASN A 137 -1.84 11.90 -1.93
C ASN A 137 -1.63 10.61 -1.11
N LEU A 138 -1.65 10.71 0.23
CA LEU A 138 -1.49 9.54 1.10
C LEU A 138 -2.66 8.57 0.94
N HIS A 139 -2.35 7.31 0.76
CA HIS A 139 -3.36 6.27 0.59
C HIS A 139 -2.85 4.89 1.01
N LEU A 140 -3.77 4.03 1.38
CA LEU A 140 -3.60 2.59 1.53
C LEU A 140 -4.21 1.91 0.31
N SER A 141 -3.43 1.17 -0.46
CA SER A 141 -3.96 0.32 -1.54
C SER A 141 -4.65 -0.91 -0.94
N VAL A 142 -5.99 -0.93 -1.00
CA VAL A 142 -6.79 -2.05 -0.49
C VAL A 142 -6.72 -3.22 -1.45
N ILE A 143 -7.05 -2.99 -2.72
CA ILE A 143 -6.97 -3.99 -3.79
C ILE A 143 -6.69 -3.32 -5.12
N GLU A 144 -5.84 -3.96 -5.93
CA GLU A 144 -5.59 -3.59 -7.32
C GLU A 144 -6.44 -4.48 -8.23
N LEU A 145 -7.21 -3.87 -9.13
CA LEU A 145 -8.08 -4.57 -10.07
C LEU A 145 -7.41 -4.82 -11.42
N SER A 146 -6.48 -3.95 -11.80
CA SER A 146 -5.69 -4.12 -13.01
C SER A 146 -4.37 -3.33 -12.91
N HIS A 147 -3.27 -3.92 -13.40
CA HIS A 147 -1.92 -3.41 -13.22
C HIS A 147 -1.20 -3.20 -14.56
N ARG A 148 -0.72 -1.97 -14.79
CA ARG A 148 0.17 -1.58 -15.91
C ARG A 148 -0.44 -1.82 -17.30
N HIS A 149 -1.61 -1.26 -17.52
CA HIS A 149 -2.32 -1.29 -18.80
C HIS A 149 -2.62 0.11 -19.34
N PRO A 150 -2.97 0.22 -20.62
CA PRO A 150 -3.56 1.44 -21.16
C PRO A 150 -4.89 1.78 -20.45
N VAL A 151 -5.21 3.06 -20.32
CA VAL A 151 -6.45 3.54 -19.68
C VAL A 151 -7.70 2.90 -20.32
N SER A 152 -7.69 2.70 -21.65
CA SER A 152 -8.80 2.04 -22.35
C SER A 152 -9.05 0.61 -21.86
N HIS A 153 -8.00 -0.16 -21.56
CA HIS A 153 -8.11 -1.49 -20.97
C HIS A 153 -8.69 -1.43 -19.55
N LEU A 154 -8.20 -0.51 -18.72
CA LEU A 154 -8.70 -0.35 -17.36
C LEU A 154 -10.18 0.00 -17.34
N ARG A 155 -10.63 0.90 -18.23
CA ARG A 155 -12.04 1.26 -18.38
C ARG A 155 -12.89 0.07 -18.83
N ALA A 156 -12.40 -0.73 -19.79
CA ALA A 156 -13.09 -1.95 -20.22
C ALA A 156 -13.22 -2.99 -19.10
N VAL A 157 -12.20 -3.13 -18.23
CA VAL A 157 -12.27 -3.98 -17.03
C VAL A 157 -13.35 -3.48 -16.08
N LEU A 158 -13.39 -2.17 -15.78
CA LEU A 158 -14.39 -1.58 -14.90
C LEU A 158 -15.81 -1.71 -15.48
N GLU A 159 -15.99 -1.45 -16.77
CA GLU A 159 -17.26 -1.62 -17.45
C GLU A 159 -17.75 -3.08 -17.35
N LYS A 160 -16.86 -4.04 -17.51
CA LYS A 160 -17.19 -5.46 -17.39
C LYS A 160 -17.52 -5.86 -15.93
N ILE A 161 -16.87 -5.28 -14.94
CA ILE A 161 -17.23 -5.44 -13.52
C ILE A 161 -18.62 -4.86 -13.28
N GLY A 162 -18.91 -3.73 -13.89
CA GLY A 162 -20.13 -2.95 -13.76
C GLY A 162 -19.98 -1.85 -12.70
N ILE A 163 -20.21 -0.61 -13.11
CA ILE A 163 -20.04 0.59 -12.24
C ILE A 163 -20.87 0.47 -10.96
N ASP A 164 -22.14 0.02 -11.05
CA ASP A 164 -22.99 -0.16 -9.88
C ASP A 164 -22.43 -1.21 -8.90
N ARG A 165 -21.74 -2.22 -9.40
CA ARG A 165 -21.09 -3.22 -8.53
C ARG A 165 -19.88 -2.62 -7.84
N VAL A 166 -19.05 -1.87 -8.58
CA VAL A 166 -17.91 -1.17 -7.99
C VAL A 166 -18.40 -0.18 -6.93
N GLN A 167 -19.45 0.62 -7.22
CA GLN A 167 -20.04 1.54 -6.25
C GLN A 167 -20.44 0.82 -4.96
N ARG A 168 -21.19 -0.30 -5.08
CA ARG A 168 -21.56 -1.10 -3.91
C ARG A 168 -20.37 -1.68 -3.13
N MET A 169 -19.27 -2.00 -3.82
CA MET A 169 -18.04 -2.45 -3.13
C MET A 169 -17.39 -1.35 -2.30
N LEU A 170 -17.52 -0.09 -2.76
CA LEU A 170 -16.92 1.07 -2.10
C LEU A 170 -17.80 1.64 -0.99
N ASP A 171 -19.12 1.45 -1.05
CA ASP A 171 -20.06 2.03 -0.09
C ASP A 171 -20.00 1.32 1.26
N ALA A 172 -20.16 2.08 2.33
CA ALA A 172 -20.11 1.58 3.71
C ALA A 172 -21.18 0.52 4.03
N GLY A 173 -22.33 0.61 3.35
CA GLY A 173 -23.41 -0.39 3.43
C GLY A 173 -23.29 -1.53 2.44
N GLY A 174 -22.20 -1.60 1.66
CA GLY A 174 -21.98 -2.63 0.65
C GLY A 174 -21.66 -3.99 1.25
N PRO A 175 -21.71 -5.06 0.42
CA PRO A 175 -21.48 -6.43 0.89
C PRO A 175 -20.08 -6.68 1.46
N CYS A 176 -19.12 -5.80 1.16
CA CYS A 176 -17.75 -5.88 1.67
C CYS A 176 -17.50 -5.04 2.92
N LEU A 177 -18.43 -4.16 3.31
CA LEU A 177 -18.33 -3.27 4.48
C LEU A 177 -19.62 -3.32 5.27
N ILE A 178 -19.76 -4.31 6.13
CA ILE A 178 -20.88 -4.41 7.05
C ILE A 178 -20.61 -3.47 8.23
N SER A 179 -21.53 -2.55 8.50
CA SER A 179 -21.34 -1.37 9.37
C SER A 179 -20.89 -1.62 10.80
N LYS A 180 -20.99 -2.85 11.31
CA LYS A 180 -20.58 -3.18 12.69
C LYS A 180 -19.16 -3.72 12.82
N ASP A 181 -18.58 -4.23 11.73
CA ASP A 181 -17.31 -4.96 11.75
C ASP A 181 -16.33 -4.45 10.69
N ARG A 182 -16.23 -3.13 10.55
CA ARG A 182 -15.21 -2.54 9.67
C ARG A 182 -13.84 -3.03 10.09
N PRO A 183 -13.01 -3.49 9.14
CA PRO A 183 -11.71 -4.03 9.48
C PRO A 183 -10.81 -2.95 10.08
N ARG A 184 -10.10 -3.31 11.13
CA ARG A 184 -9.15 -2.46 11.82
C ARG A 184 -7.72 -2.87 11.50
N LEU A 185 -6.87 -1.86 11.34
CA LEU A 185 -5.43 -1.99 11.17
C LEU A 185 -4.75 -1.44 12.42
N VAL A 186 -3.77 -2.18 12.93
CA VAL A 186 -3.09 -1.88 14.20
C VAL A 186 -1.56 -2.02 14.06
N PHE A 187 -0.85 -1.64 15.10
CA PHE A 187 0.62 -1.77 15.23
C PHE A 187 1.37 -1.12 14.06
N PRO A 188 1.29 0.22 13.93
CA PRO A 188 2.05 0.95 12.93
C PRO A 188 3.56 0.67 13.07
N GLN A 189 4.24 0.50 11.94
CA GLN A 189 5.69 0.33 11.88
C GLN A 189 6.25 1.05 10.66
N LEU A 190 7.29 1.85 10.86
CA LEU A 190 8.02 2.46 9.76
C LEU A 190 8.87 1.40 9.06
N ASN A 191 8.56 1.16 7.80
CA ASN A 191 9.33 0.31 6.89
C ASN A 191 10.14 1.16 5.93
N ILE A 192 11.26 0.61 5.51
CA ILE A 192 12.20 1.22 4.57
C ILE A 192 12.47 0.25 3.43
N ASP A 193 12.73 0.78 2.26
CA ASP A 193 13.31 0.03 1.15
C ASP A 193 14.29 0.91 0.36
N LYS A 194 14.86 0.36 -0.71
CA LYS A 194 15.80 1.09 -1.57
C LYS A 194 15.21 2.34 -2.22
N MET A 195 13.90 2.49 -2.28
CA MET A 195 13.21 3.57 -2.99
C MET A 195 12.50 4.57 -2.08
N GLY A 196 12.29 4.26 -0.79
CA GLY A 196 11.58 5.16 0.09
C GLY A 196 11.24 4.61 1.47
N ILE A 197 10.27 5.26 2.08
CA ILE A 197 9.75 4.95 3.41
C ILE A 197 8.23 4.79 3.37
N ALA A 198 7.71 3.87 4.18
CA ALA A 198 6.28 3.60 4.28
C ALA A 198 5.88 3.26 5.72
N LEU A 199 4.70 3.66 6.15
CA LEU A 199 4.09 3.21 7.39
C LEU A 199 3.25 1.98 7.11
N SER A 200 3.57 0.85 7.73
CA SER A 200 2.85 -0.41 7.56
C SER A 200 2.06 -0.77 8.80
N PHE A 201 1.02 -1.55 8.61
CA PHE A 201 0.09 -2.01 9.64
C PHE A 201 -0.13 -3.51 9.52
N VAL A 202 -0.74 -4.09 10.55
CA VAL A 202 -1.26 -5.45 10.50
C VAL A 202 -2.75 -5.46 10.84
N PRO A 203 -3.52 -6.44 10.33
CA PRO A 203 -4.93 -6.58 10.68
C PRO A 203 -5.12 -6.81 12.19
N CYS A 204 -6.12 -6.16 12.78
CA CYS A 204 -6.55 -6.47 14.12
C CYS A 204 -7.11 -7.90 14.18
N SER A 205 -6.84 -8.62 15.27
CA SER A 205 -7.21 -10.04 15.42
C SER A 205 -8.30 -10.28 16.46
N ASP A 206 -8.86 -9.23 17.05
CA ASP A 206 -9.94 -9.32 18.05
C ASP A 206 -11.35 -9.22 17.43
N GLN A 207 -11.44 -9.23 16.10
CA GLN A 207 -12.68 -9.24 15.32
C GLN A 207 -12.61 -10.32 14.25
N ASP A 208 -13.75 -10.90 13.90
CA ASP A 208 -13.82 -12.01 12.93
C ASP A 208 -13.56 -11.56 11.49
N TYR A 209 -13.96 -10.34 11.14
CA TYR A 209 -13.78 -9.79 9.80
C TYR A 209 -12.57 -8.86 9.74
N THR A 210 -11.45 -9.37 9.22
CA THR A 210 -10.19 -8.63 9.14
C THR A 210 -10.05 -7.87 7.81
N TYR A 211 -9.06 -6.97 7.73
CA TYR A 211 -8.66 -6.31 6.47
C TYR A 211 -8.39 -7.29 5.32
N HIS A 212 -7.88 -8.48 5.62
CA HIS A 212 -7.63 -9.50 4.61
C HIS A 212 -8.92 -10.13 4.07
N HIS A 213 -9.95 -10.29 4.92
CA HIS A 213 -11.29 -10.71 4.50
C HIS A 213 -11.91 -9.68 3.55
N LEU A 214 -11.79 -8.38 3.87
CA LEU A 214 -12.23 -7.30 2.96
C LEU A 214 -11.59 -7.42 1.58
N ARG A 215 -10.27 -7.63 1.52
CA ARG A 215 -9.56 -7.83 0.24
C ARG A 215 -10.05 -9.06 -0.51
N ALA A 216 -10.26 -10.18 0.19
CA ALA A 216 -10.76 -11.42 -0.40
C ALA A 216 -12.17 -11.25 -0.97
N ASP A 217 -13.05 -10.55 -0.26
CA ASP A 217 -14.43 -10.31 -0.69
C ASP A 217 -14.50 -9.37 -1.88
N MET A 218 -13.75 -8.27 -1.87
CA MET A 218 -13.66 -7.36 -3.02
C MET A 218 -13.15 -8.08 -4.26
N HIS A 219 -12.12 -8.91 -4.11
CA HIS A 219 -11.60 -9.70 -5.23
C HIS A 219 -12.64 -10.71 -5.72
N THR A 220 -13.36 -11.37 -4.82
CA THR A 220 -14.46 -12.28 -5.18
C THR A 220 -15.54 -11.54 -5.97
N GLN A 221 -15.93 -10.34 -5.57
CA GLN A 221 -16.91 -9.51 -6.29
C GLN A 221 -16.43 -9.15 -7.70
N ALA A 222 -15.15 -8.79 -7.85
CA ALA A 222 -14.58 -8.51 -9.17
C ALA A 222 -14.59 -9.76 -10.05
N LEU A 223 -14.13 -10.92 -9.56
CA LEU A 223 -14.09 -12.18 -10.30
C LEU A 223 -15.48 -12.67 -10.69
N ALA A 224 -16.52 -12.42 -9.88
CA ALA A 224 -17.91 -12.80 -10.15
C ALA A 224 -18.47 -12.13 -11.42
N SER A 225 -17.90 -11.02 -11.89
CA SER A 225 -18.27 -10.38 -13.15
C SER A 225 -17.66 -11.07 -14.39
N GLY A 226 -16.81 -12.07 -14.19
CA GLY A 226 -16.12 -12.78 -15.28
C GLY A 226 -14.82 -12.11 -15.74
N VAL A 227 -14.33 -11.09 -15.04
CA VAL A 227 -13.00 -10.52 -15.31
C VAL A 227 -11.89 -11.44 -14.77
N SER A 228 -10.71 -11.34 -15.36
CA SER A 228 -9.48 -11.81 -14.76
C SER A 228 -8.73 -10.60 -14.18
N VAL A 229 -8.16 -10.74 -13.02
CA VAL A 229 -7.46 -9.66 -12.31
C VAL A 229 -5.95 -9.91 -12.38
N ASP A 230 -5.19 -8.89 -12.74
CA ASP A 230 -3.74 -8.90 -12.84
C ASP A 230 -3.12 -7.94 -11.81
N MET A 231 -3.15 -8.33 -10.58
CA MET A 231 -2.65 -7.51 -9.49
C MET A 231 -1.19 -7.76 -9.16
N CYS A 232 -0.52 -6.71 -8.69
CA CYS A 232 0.84 -6.76 -8.17
C CYS A 232 0.90 -6.98 -6.65
N TYR A 233 -0.13 -6.57 -5.91
CA TYR A 233 -0.14 -6.52 -4.44
C TYR A 233 -0.86 -7.72 -3.81
N THR A 234 -0.37 -8.92 -4.04
CA THR A 234 -0.96 -10.15 -3.47
C THR A 234 -0.49 -10.43 -2.04
N ALA A 235 0.66 -9.88 -1.64
CA ALA A 235 1.25 -10.12 -0.33
C ALA A 235 0.37 -9.62 0.84
N PRO A 236 0.50 -10.21 2.03
CA PRO A 236 -0.15 -9.74 3.26
C PRO A 236 0.53 -8.46 3.74
N SER A 237 0.18 -7.36 3.11
CA SER A 237 0.74 -6.04 3.39
C SER A 237 -0.39 -5.00 3.43
N ALA A 238 -0.32 -4.12 4.43
CA ALA A 238 -1.11 -2.91 4.53
C ALA A 238 -0.14 -1.77 4.82
N HIS A 239 0.04 -0.83 3.87
CA HIS A 239 1.00 0.26 4.05
C HIS A 239 0.61 1.53 3.32
N VAL A 240 1.08 2.64 3.85
CA VAL A 240 1.00 3.98 3.25
C VAL A 240 2.42 4.44 2.93
N THR A 241 2.69 4.80 1.68
CA THR A 241 3.98 5.37 1.29
C THR A 241 4.09 6.79 1.83
N LEU A 242 5.11 7.07 2.66
CA LEU A 242 5.32 8.38 3.29
C LEU A 242 6.29 9.26 2.52
N GLY A 243 7.19 8.68 1.77
CA GLY A 243 8.18 9.40 0.99
C GLY A 243 9.00 8.50 0.08
N ARG A 244 9.64 9.11 -0.90
CA ARG A 244 10.49 8.41 -1.87
C ARG A 244 11.85 9.07 -1.97
N PHE A 245 12.89 8.27 -2.11
CA PHE A 245 14.22 8.81 -2.33
C PHE A 245 14.35 9.35 -3.76
N ILE A 246 14.77 10.62 -3.86
CA ILE A 246 15.05 11.32 -5.11
C ILE A 246 16.56 11.63 -5.25
N GLY A 247 17.32 11.35 -4.20
CA GLY A 247 18.76 11.40 -4.15
C GLY A 247 19.32 10.26 -3.30
N ASN A 248 20.63 10.15 -3.23
CA ASN A 248 21.31 9.12 -2.44
C ASN A 248 22.63 9.58 -1.82
N GLU A 249 22.91 10.89 -1.84
CA GLU A 249 24.17 11.46 -1.34
C GLU A 249 24.35 11.21 0.15
N TYR A 250 23.25 11.35 0.93
CA TYR A 250 23.24 11.09 2.36
C TYR A 250 23.68 9.64 2.70
N PHE A 251 23.30 8.67 1.87
CA PHE A 251 23.51 7.25 2.08
C PHE A 251 24.84 6.72 1.55
N LYS A 252 25.62 7.53 0.84
CA LYS A 252 26.97 7.15 0.36
C LYS A 252 27.96 6.93 1.49
N LYS A 253 27.75 7.60 2.63
CA LYS A 253 28.62 7.49 3.80
C LYS A 253 28.04 6.49 4.82
N ASP A 254 28.89 5.66 5.40
CA ASP A 254 28.50 4.71 6.46
C ASP A 254 27.78 5.39 7.63
N LYS A 255 28.28 6.57 8.03
CA LYS A 255 27.64 7.37 9.09
C LYS A 255 26.19 7.72 8.73
N GLY A 256 25.92 8.14 7.50
CA GLY A 256 24.56 8.47 7.05
C GLY A 256 23.62 7.27 7.17
N ARG A 257 24.05 6.10 6.70
CA ARG A 257 23.27 4.85 6.79
C ARG A 257 23.03 4.44 8.26
N THR A 258 24.06 4.50 9.09
CA THR A 258 23.97 4.17 10.51
C THR A 258 23.02 5.12 11.26
N ASP A 259 23.12 6.43 11.00
CA ASP A 259 22.26 7.44 11.64
C ASP A 259 20.81 7.27 11.14
N PHE A 260 20.58 6.95 9.87
CA PHE A 260 19.25 6.66 9.34
C PHE A 260 18.61 5.45 10.01
N LEU A 261 19.32 4.31 10.10
CA LEU A 261 18.82 3.11 10.77
C LEU A 261 18.51 3.37 12.24
N ARG A 262 19.35 4.15 12.95
CA ARG A 262 19.09 4.53 14.34
C ARG A 262 17.82 5.36 14.51
N VAL A 263 17.56 6.31 13.58
CA VAL A 263 16.33 7.10 13.61
C VAL A 263 15.11 6.24 13.30
N VAL A 264 15.19 5.35 12.32
CA VAL A 264 14.12 4.39 12.01
C VAL A 264 13.82 3.49 13.21
N GLU A 265 14.84 2.95 13.86
CA GLU A 265 14.68 2.12 15.06
C GLU A 265 14.04 2.90 16.22
N LYS A 266 14.47 4.15 16.43
CA LYS A 266 13.88 5.05 17.46
C LYS A 266 12.40 5.30 17.17
N ILE A 267 12.04 5.63 15.91
CA ILE A 267 10.65 5.81 15.50
C ILE A 267 9.85 4.53 15.77
N ASN A 268 10.36 3.37 15.37
CA ASN A 268 9.68 2.10 15.58
C ASN A 268 9.54 1.74 17.07
N SER A 269 10.52 2.12 17.89
CA SER A 269 10.42 1.97 19.36
C SER A 269 9.30 2.84 19.94
N ASP A 270 9.17 4.09 19.46
CA ASP A 270 8.11 5.00 19.89
C ASP A 270 6.72 4.47 19.42
N LEU A 271 6.62 3.94 18.21
CA LEU A 271 5.38 3.38 17.64
C LEU A 271 4.88 2.14 18.41
N LYS A 272 5.76 1.31 18.96
CA LYS A 272 5.36 0.10 19.70
C LYS A 272 4.48 0.38 20.93
N GLY A 273 4.55 1.58 21.47
CA GLY A 273 3.75 2.02 22.62
C GLY A 273 2.38 2.59 22.25
N LEU A 274 2.12 2.80 20.96
CA LEU A 274 0.87 3.38 20.50
C LEU A 274 -0.21 2.31 20.39
N GLN A 275 -1.42 2.66 20.85
CA GLN A 275 -2.62 1.85 20.70
C GLN A 275 -3.53 2.39 19.58
N ASP A 276 -2.94 3.12 18.65
CA ASP A 276 -3.68 3.73 17.55
C ASP A 276 -4.22 2.65 16.62
N GLU A 277 -5.51 2.73 16.36
CA GLU A 277 -6.22 1.87 15.43
C GLU A 277 -6.68 2.67 14.21
N TRP A 278 -6.52 2.10 13.05
CA TRP A 278 -7.10 2.63 11.83
C TRP A 278 -8.31 1.79 11.44
N ILE A 279 -9.51 2.33 11.64
CA ILE A 279 -10.75 1.72 11.14
C ILE A 279 -10.84 2.06 9.64
N VAL A 280 -10.70 1.02 8.81
CA VAL A 280 -10.62 1.21 7.35
C VAL A 280 -11.94 1.79 6.81
N ALA A 281 -11.84 2.87 6.04
CA ALA A 281 -12.97 3.56 5.41
C ALA A 281 -14.00 4.19 6.38
N GLU A 282 -13.61 4.50 7.62
CA GLU A 282 -14.54 5.09 8.59
C GLU A 282 -14.86 6.57 8.28
N GLU A 283 -13.81 7.37 8.05
CA GLU A 283 -13.99 8.83 7.88
C GLU A 283 -14.35 9.23 6.46
N GLU A 284 -13.73 8.62 5.47
CA GLU A 284 -13.84 9.05 4.07
C GLU A 284 -14.38 7.97 3.12
N GLY A 285 -14.65 6.77 3.62
CA GLY A 285 -15.04 5.64 2.78
C GLY A 285 -13.88 5.13 1.91
N LEU A 286 -14.20 4.35 0.90
CA LEU A 286 -13.25 3.87 -0.09
C LEU A 286 -13.38 4.65 -1.39
N GLU A 287 -12.34 4.61 -2.21
CA GLU A 287 -12.35 5.26 -3.53
C GLU A 287 -11.67 4.39 -4.58
N LEU A 288 -12.16 4.45 -5.81
CA LEU A 288 -11.52 3.86 -6.97
C LEU A 288 -10.71 4.93 -7.70
N GLN A 289 -9.44 4.67 -7.87
CA GLN A 289 -8.53 5.48 -8.67
C GLN A 289 -8.10 4.71 -9.91
N LEU A 290 -8.13 5.39 -11.07
CA LEU A 290 -7.71 4.83 -12.35
C LEU A 290 -6.71 5.77 -13.03
N GLY A 291 -5.57 5.26 -13.44
CA GLY A 291 -4.56 6.04 -14.14
C GLY A 291 -3.14 5.78 -13.65
N TYR A 292 -2.27 6.78 -13.80
CA TYR A 292 -0.92 6.72 -13.28
C TYR A 292 -0.91 7.06 -11.78
N LEU A 293 -0.84 6.02 -10.96
CA LEU A 293 -1.07 6.11 -9.50
C LEU A 293 0.21 6.09 -8.66
N LYS A 294 1.38 6.04 -9.28
CA LYS A 294 2.66 5.82 -8.59
C LYS A 294 2.99 6.86 -7.52
N PHE A 295 2.52 8.09 -7.67
CA PHE A 295 2.81 9.21 -6.75
C PHE A 295 1.59 9.61 -5.90
N GLY A 296 0.56 8.77 -5.89
CA GLY A 296 -0.72 9.10 -5.32
C GLY A 296 -1.49 10.14 -6.14
N ARG A 297 -2.73 10.35 -5.78
CA ARG A 297 -3.64 11.37 -6.33
C ARG A 297 -4.56 11.86 -5.23
N GLN A 298 -5.14 13.02 -5.44
CA GLN A 298 -6.13 13.57 -4.52
C GLN A 298 -7.44 12.78 -4.62
N ARG A 299 -8.26 12.84 -3.55
CA ARG A 299 -9.55 12.14 -3.50
C ARG A 299 -10.52 12.66 -4.56
N GLU A 300 -10.49 13.96 -4.80
CA GLU A 300 -11.34 14.65 -5.79
C GLU A 300 -11.09 14.20 -7.22
N GLU A 301 -9.96 13.54 -7.47
CA GLU A 301 -9.58 12.96 -8.76
C GLU A 301 -10.02 11.50 -8.91
N ALA A 302 -10.69 10.93 -7.91
CA ALA A 302 -11.15 9.54 -7.95
C ALA A 302 -12.20 9.33 -9.05
N ASP A 303 -12.13 8.19 -9.71
CA ASP A 303 -13.12 7.81 -10.73
C ASP A 303 -14.46 7.43 -10.11
N ILE A 304 -14.45 6.83 -8.93
CA ILE A 304 -15.65 6.51 -8.14
C ILE A 304 -15.32 6.70 -6.65
N ILE A 305 -16.21 7.37 -5.93
CA ILE A 305 -16.09 7.60 -4.49
C ILE A 305 -17.23 6.85 -3.79
N GLY A 306 -16.86 6.04 -2.80
CA GLY A 306 -17.80 5.38 -1.91
C GLY A 306 -18.32 6.31 -0.81
N THR A 307 -19.45 5.97 -0.24
CA THR A 307 -20.04 6.63 0.93
C THR A 307 -19.53 6.01 2.23
N CYS A 308 -19.45 6.81 3.31
CA CYS A 308 -19.10 6.37 4.66
C CYS A 308 -20.30 5.73 5.38
#